data_2d0dd84f7c417a40855cce5b18482276
#
_entry.id   2d0dd84f7c417a40855cce5b18482276
#
_cell.length_a   1.000
_cell.length_b   1.000
_cell.length_c   1.000
_cell.angle_alpha   90.00
_cell.angle_beta   90.00
_cell.angle_gamma   90.00
#
_symmetry.space_group_name_H-M   'P 1'
#
loop_
_entity.id
_entity.type
_entity.pdbx_description
1 polymer ?
#
loop_
_entity_poly.entity_id
_entity_poly.type
_entity_poly.pdbx_seq_one_letter_code
_entity_poly.pdbx_strand_id
1 'polypeptide(L)'
;MINIMVDGNIIKTNDQGFLTYFDDWSESYAIEIAKIDNINLFTDHWELIYYFRDYYLMNLECPTMHQMLMELTPNIKKFHNKKIYEHHIYSLFESDPIHEICKLAGLPMPQPDT
;
A
#
# COMPACT_ATOMS: atom_id res chain seq x y z
N MET A 1 -19.19 8.02 0.45
CA MET A 1 -18.03 8.49 -0.35
C MET A 1 -17.35 9.63 0.39
N ILE A 2 -16.06 9.55 0.56
CA ILE A 2 -15.28 10.56 1.27
C ILE A 2 -14.43 11.30 0.24
N ASN A 3 -14.34 12.63 0.40
CA ASN A 3 -13.49 13.44 -0.47
C ASN A 3 -12.23 13.84 0.29
N ILE A 4 -11.09 13.72 -0.35
CA ILE A 4 -9.80 14.10 0.21
C ILE A 4 -9.21 15.20 -0.65
N MET A 5 -8.72 16.26 0.00
CA MET A 5 -8.08 17.36 -0.71
C MET A 5 -6.61 17.02 -0.93
N VAL A 6 -6.18 16.97 -2.19
CA VAL A 6 -4.80 16.65 -2.58
C VAL A 6 -4.33 17.69 -3.58
N ASP A 7 -3.31 18.46 -3.20
CA ASP A 7 -2.72 19.51 -4.05
C ASP A 7 -3.77 20.47 -4.64
N GLY A 8 -4.78 20.82 -3.83
CA GLY A 8 -5.85 21.72 -4.27
C GLY A 8 -6.97 21.05 -5.05
N ASN A 9 -6.87 19.75 -5.31
CA ASN A 9 -7.89 18.98 -6.02
C ASN A 9 -8.65 18.06 -5.07
N ILE A 10 -9.93 17.87 -5.37
CA ILE A 10 -10.76 16.94 -4.58
C ILE A 10 -10.65 15.55 -5.20
N ILE A 11 -10.17 14.61 -4.41
CA ILE A 11 -10.01 13.20 -4.82
C ILE A 11 -11.06 12.38 -4.10
N LYS A 12 -11.75 11.52 -4.84
CA LYS A 12 -12.86 10.72 -4.30
C LYS A 12 -12.37 9.37 -3.80
N THR A 13 -12.81 9.02 -2.59
CA THR A 13 -12.56 7.69 -2.02
C THR A 13 -13.88 7.05 -1.64
N ASN A 14 -13.86 5.74 -1.39
CA ASN A 14 -15.03 5.09 -0.81
C ASN A 14 -15.05 5.33 0.71
N ASP A 15 -16.07 4.76 1.39
CA ASP A 15 -16.27 5.00 2.82
C ASP A 15 -15.14 4.43 3.68
N GLN A 16 -14.35 3.52 3.14
CA GLN A 16 -13.22 2.91 3.84
C GLN A 16 -11.89 3.58 3.51
N GLY A 17 -11.90 4.62 2.67
CA GLY A 17 -10.72 5.37 2.32
C GLY A 17 -9.94 4.85 1.14
N PHE A 18 -10.51 3.91 0.36
CA PHE A 18 -9.88 3.42 -0.87
C PHE A 18 -10.20 4.34 -2.05
N LEU A 19 -9.19 4.59 -2.88
CA LEU A 19 -9.31 5.48 -4.02
C LEU A 19 -10.34 4.93 -5.02
N THR A 20 -11.22 5.82 -5.52
CA THR A 20 -12.25 5.43 -6.48
C THR A 20 -11.68 5.20 -7.87
N TYR A 21 -10.75 6.06 -8.30
CA TYR A 21 -10.17 6.00 -9.64
C TYR A 21 -8.66 5.84 -9.54
N PHE A 22 -8.14 4.75 -10.08
CA PHE A 22 -6.71 4.42 -10.02
C PHE A 22 -5.82 5.55 -10.54
N ASP A 23 -6.26 6.23 -11.60
CA ASP A 23 -5.46 7.29 -12.24
C ASP A 23 -5.40 8.58 -11.41
N ASP A 24 -6.23 8.71 -10.38
CA ASP A 24 -6.20 9.88 -9.50
C ASP A 24 -5.10 9.80 -8.44
N TRP A 25 -4.36 8.70 -8.40
CA TRP A 25 -3.30 8.52 -7.40
C TRP A 25 -2.10 9.41 -7.70
N SER A 26 -1.47 9.89 -6.63
CA SER A 26 -0.19 10.59 -6.67
C SER A 26 0.52 10.33 -5.35
N GLU A 27 1.81 10.66 -5.29
CA GLU A 27 2.53 10.58 -4.02
C GLU A 27 1.90 11.50 -2.97
N SER A 28 1.41 12.64 -3.40
CA SER A 28 0.69 13.56 -2.49
C SER A 28 -0.56 12.90 -1.91
N TYR A 29 -1.28 12.10 -2.71
CA TYR A 29 -2.43 11.34 -2.22
C TYR A 29 -1.99 10.36 -1.11
N ALA A 30 -0.92 9.61 -1.36
CA ALA A 30 -0.42 8.66 -0.36
C ALA A 30 -0.03 9.38 0.94
N ILE A 31 0.58 10.55 0.84
CA ILE A 31 0.95 11.34 2.01
C ILE A 31 -0.28 11.78 2.80
N GLU A 32 -1.35 12.19 2.11
CA GLU A 32 -2.59 12.60 2.80
C GLU A 32 -3.26 11.42 3.49
N ILE A 33 -3.30 10.25 2.85
CA ILE A 33 -3.84 9.04 3.48
C ILE A 33 -3.00 8.66 4.70
N ALA A 34 -1.68 8.74 4.60
CA ALA A 34 -0.80 8.44 5.71
C ALA A 34 -1.06 9.37 6.90
N LYS A 35 -1.32 10.65 6.65
CA LYS A 35 -1.66 11.59 7.71
C LYS A 35 -2.97 11.20 8.41
N ILE A 36 -3.97 10.82 7.65
CA ILE A 36 -5.27 10.41 8.20
C ILE A 36 -5.10 9.16 9.07
N ASP A 37 -4.28 8.22 8.62
CA ASP A 37 -4.08 6.94 9.30
C ASP A 37 -2.93 6.95 10.30
N ASN A 38 -2.31 8.12 10.54
CA ASN A 38 -1.21 8.29 11.49
C ASN A 38 0.00 7.44 11.16
N ILE A 39 0.39 7.40 9.89
CA ILE A 39 1.53 6.63 9.42
C ILE A 39 2.63 7.58 8.96
N ASN A 40 3.86 7.35 9.42
CA ASN A 40 5.03 8.06 8.92
C ASN A 40 5.62 7.26 7.76
N LEU A 41 5.66 7.86 6.57
CA LEU A 41 6.15 7.17 5.37
C LEU A 41 7.67 7.28 5.28
N PHE A 42 8.33 6.14 5.39
CA PHE A 42 9.78 6.02 5.19
C PHE A 42 10.05 5.36 3.84
N THR A 43 11.32 5.25 3.46
CA THR A 43 11.72 4.62 2.21
C THR A 43 11.11 3.23 2.04
N ASP A 44 11.10 2.43 3.11
CA ASP A 44 10.56 1.07 3.06
C ASP A 44 9.07 1.06 2.74
N HIS A 45 8.31 2.03 3.24
CA HIS A 45 6.90 2.18 2.89
C HIS A 45 6.73 2.48 1.41
N TRP A 46 7.52 3.39 0.87
CA TRP A 46 7.42 3.77 -0.53
C TRP A 46 7.76 2.62 -1.46
N GLU A 47 8.75 1.82 -1.11
CA GLU A 47 9.09 0.63 -1.89
C GLU A 47 7.91 -0.34 -1.99
N LEU A 48 7.20 -0.54 -0.89
CA LEU A 48 6.02 -1.41 -0.88
C LEU A 48 4.86 -0.79 -1.69
N ILE A 49 4.66 0.51 -1.57
CA ILE A 49 3.61 1.21 -2.31
C ILE A 49 3.83 1.05 -3.82
N TYR A 50 5.05 1.29 -4.29
CA TYR A 50 5.33 1.17 -5.72
C TYR A 50 5.31 -0.28 -6.19
N TYR A 51 5.76 -1.22 -5.38
CA TYR A 51 5.64 -2.63 -5.71
C TYR A 51 4.17 -3.03 -5.91
N PHE A 52 3.28 -2.58 -5.03
CA PHE A 52 1.85 -2.89 -5.15
C PHE A 52 1.24 -2.27 -6.40
N ARG A 53 1.61 -1.04 -6.73
CA ARG A 53 1.10 -0.39 -7.93
C ARG A 53 1.54 -1.13 -9.19
N ASP A 54 2.81 -1.51 -9.26
CA ASP A 54 3.33 -2.27 -10.40
C ASP A 54 2.67 -3.64 -10.52
N TYR A 55 2.50 -4.32 -9.39
CA TYR A 55 1.83 -5.62 -9.37
C TYR A 55 0.40 -5.50 -9.87
N TYR A 56 -0.33 -4.48 -9.43
CA TYR A 56 -1.71 -4.27 -9.85
C TYR A 56 -1.82 -4.01 -11.35
N LEU A 57 -0.89 -3.23 -11.90
CA LEU A 57 -0.90 -2.97 -13.35
C LEU A 57 -0.72 -4.23 -14.17
N MET A 58 0.02 -5.20 -13.65
CA MET A 58 0.27 -6.46 -14.35
C MET A 58 -0.79 -7.53 -14.11
N ASN A 59 -1.42 -7.54 -12.95
CA ASN A 59 -2.28 -8.63 -12.52
C ASN A 59 -3.73 -8.22 -12.25
N LEU A 60 -4.02 -6.93 -12.17
CA LEU A 60 -5.33 -6.36 -11.87
C LEU A 60 -5.87 -6.81 -10.50
N GLU A 61 -4.96 -7.13 -9.58
CA GLU A 61 -5.30 -7.46 -8.20
C GLU A 61 -4.11 -7.11 -7.30
N CYS A 62 -4.35 -7.05 -5.99
CA CYS A 62 -3.30 -6.78 -5.02
C CYS A 62 -2.52 -8.07 -4.74
N PRO A 63 -1.21 -7.97 -4.48
CA PRO A 63 -0.47 -9.17 -4.06
C PRO A 63 -0.87 -9.61 -2.66
N THR A 64 -0.74 -10.90 -2.39
CA THR A 64 -0.86 -11.41 -1.03
C THR A 64 0.46 -11.22 -0.28
N MET A 65 0.43 -11.37 1.05
CA MET A 65 1.67 -11.34 1.83
C MET A 65 2.66 -12.39 1.32
N HIS A 66 2.17 -13.59 1.03
CA HIS A 66 3.02 -14.66 0.51
C HIS A 66 3.70 -14.27 -0.80
N GLN A 67 2.94 -13.74 -1.75
CA GLN A 67 3.49 -13.33 -3.05
C GLN A 67 4.51 -12.22 -2.89
N MET A 68 4.23 -11.25 -2.04
CA MET A 68 5.15 -10.15 -1.78
C MET A 68 6.46 -10.66 -1.20
N LEU A 69 6.38 -11.54 -0.21
CA LEU A 69 7.58 -12.10 0.42
C LEU A 69 8.40 -12.94 -0.55
N MET A 70 7.72 -13.72 -1.42
CA MET A 70 8.41 -14.52 -2.42
C MET A 70 9.18 -13.67 -3.42
N GLU A 71 8.61 -12.54 -3.83
CA GLU A 71 9.23 -11.71 -4.85
C GLU A 71 10.27 -10.74 -4.28
N LEU A 72 10.03 -10.17 -3.11
CA LEU A 72 10.88 -9.11 -2.58
C LEU A 72 12.03 -9.60 -1.72
N THR A 73 11.85 -10.69 -0.97
CA THR A 73 12.90 -11.15 -0.04
C THR A 73 14.23 -11.40 -0.73
N PRO A 74 14.28 -12.06 -1.90
CA PRO A 74 15.56 -12.29 -2.56
C PRO A 74 16.29 -11.02 -2.99
N ASN A 75 15.56 -9.92 -3.15
CA ASN A 75 16.12 -8.66 -3.62
C ASN A 75 16.53 -7.71 -2.49
N ILE A 76 16.22 -8.06 -1.24
CA ILE A 76 16.52 -7.20 -0.10
C ILE A 76 17.60 -7.86 0.74
N LYS A 77 18.82 -7.37 0.59
CA LYS A 77 20.00 -8.02 1.17
C LYS A 77 20.06 -7.97 2.70
N LYS A 78 19.42 -6.99 3.32
CA LYS A 78 19.46 -6.85 4.78
C LYS A 78 18.56 -7.85 5.51
N PHE A 79 17.69 -8.54 4.81
CA PHE A 79 16.82 -9.56 5.39
C PHE A 79 17.22 -10.93 4.89
N HIS A 80 17.57 -11.84 5.81
CA HIS A 80 18.12 -13.14 5.46
C HIS A 80 17.06 -14.16 5.05
N ASN A 81 15.79 -13.93 5.45
CA ASN A 81 14.73 -14.88 5.12
C ASN A 81 13.37 -14.18 5.18
N LYS A 82 12.34 -14.88 4.70
CA LYS A 82 10.99 -14.34 4.60
C LYS A 82 10.39 -13.96 5.95
N LYS A 83 10.67 -14.75 7.00
CA LYS A 83 10.13 -14.48 8.33
C LYS A 83 10.63 -13.16 8.89
N ILE A 84 11.92 -12.89 8.72
CA ILE A 84 12.52 -11.65 9.21
C ILE A 84 11.94 -10.46 8.46
N TYR A 85 11.80 -10.59 7.14
CA TYR A 85 11.22 -9.53 6.33
C TYR A 85 9.74 -9.33 6.68
N GLU A 86 8.99 -10.41 6.87
CA GLU A 86 7.59 -10.32 7.27
C GLU A 86 7.43 -9.57 8.60
N HIS A 87 8.26 -9.87 9.58
CA HIS A 87 8.28 -9.15 10.85
C HIS A 87 8.53 -7.66 10.64
N HIS A 88 9.47 -7.33 9.77
CA HIS A 88 9.76 -5.94 9.46
C HIS A 88 8.53 -5.24 8.86
N ILE A 89 7.86 -5.89 7.91
CA ILE A 89 6.66 -5.32 7.28
C ILE A 89 5.58 -5.07 8.32
N TYR A 90 5.34 -6.02 9.21
CA TYR A 90 4.35 -5.83 10.27
C TYR A 90 4.74 -4.71 11.23
N SER A 91 6.03 -4.43 11.38
CA SER A 91 6.47 -3.31 12.22
C SER A 91 6.24 -1.94 11.59
N LEU A 92 6.06 -1.88 10.28
CA LEU A 92 5.81 -0.63 9.56
C LEU A 92 4.36 -0.15 9.66
N PHE A 93 3.44 -1.04 10.01
CA PHE A 93 2.01 -0.74 10.04
C PHE A 93 1.40 -1.25 11.33
N GLU A 94 0.43 -0.50 11.87
CA GLU A 94 -0.23 -0.87 13.13
C GLU A 94 -1.32 -1.92 12.93
N SER A 95 -1.84 -2.04 11.71
CA SER A 95 -2.92 -2.98 11.40
C SER A 95 -2.49 -3.83 10.21
N ASP A 96 -3.47 -4.42 9.50
CA ASP A 96 -3.21 -5.29 8.35
C ASP A 96 -2.34 -4.58 7.29
N PRO A 97 -1.07 -5.01 7.09
CA PRO A 97 -0.19 -4.34 6.14
C PRO A 97 -0.71 -4.35 4.71
N ILE A 98 -1.25 -5.46 4.24
CA ILE A 98 -1.74 -5.56 2.86
C ILE A 98 -2.87 -4.55 2.62
N HIS A 99 -3.81 -4.49 3.55
CA HIS A 99 -4.93 -3.57 3.49
C HIS A 99 -4.44 -2.11 3.45
N GLU A 100 -3.51 -1.78 4.32
CA GLU A 100 -3.00 -0.42 4.44
C GLU A 100 -2.17 -0.01 3.23
N ILE A 101 -1.33 -0.93 2.71
CA ILE A 101 -0.53 -0.64 1.51
C ILE A 101 -1.43 -0.43 0.30
N CYS A 102 -2.48 -1.24 0.14
CA CYS A 102 -3.44 -1.04 -0.96
C CYS A 102 -4.09 0.34 -0.88
N LYS A 103 -4.45 0.75 0.31
CA LYS A 103 -5.06 2.06 0.54
C LYS A 103 -4.10 3.19 0.16
N LEU A 104 -2.85 3.12 0.63
CA LEU A 104 -1.83 4.12 0.32
C LEU A 104 -1.47 4.14 -1.17
N ALA A 105 -1.51 2.99 -1.83
CA ALA A 105 -1.14 2.84 -3.23
C ALA A 105 -2.27 3.20 -4.19
N GLY A 106 -3.44 3.56 -3.67
CA GLY A 106 -4.58 3.92 -4.52
C GLY A 106 -5.21 2.75 -5.24
N LEU A 107 -5.11 1.54 -4.67
CA LEU A 107 -5.67 0.33 -5.24
C LEU A 107 -7.04 0.03 -4.62
N PRO A 108 -7.86 -0.83 -5.27
CA PRO A 108 -9.10 -1.27 -4.64
C PRO A 108 -8.83 -2.07 -3.37
N MET A 109 -9.87 -2.21 -2.54
CA MET A 109 -9.77 -3.04 -1.34
C MET A 109 -9.33 -4.46 -1.73
N PRO A 110 -8.33 -5.04 -1.07
CA PRO A 110 -7.91 -6.39 -1.39
C PRO A 110 -9.01 -7.39 -1.08
N GLN A 111 -9.08 -8.45 -1.89
CA GLN A 111 -10.02 -9.53 -1.65
C GLN A 111 -9.62 -10.30 -0.39
N PRO A 112 -10.59 -10.79 0.40
CA PRO A 112 -10.25 -11.62 1.54
C PRO A 112 -9.52 -12.88 1.08
N ASP A 113 -8.52 -13.30 1.86
CA ASP A 113 -7.86 -14.57 1.62
C ASP A 113 -8.80 -15.68 2.03
N THR A 114 -9.22 -16.46 1.08
CA THR A 114 -10.10 -17.61 1.35
C THR A 114 -9.34 -18.91 1.18
#